data_40970c581aa47ecbd9564be4d42c5d1f
#
_entry.id   40970c581aa47ecbd9564be4d42c5d1f
#
_cell.length_a   1.000
_cell.length_b   1.000
_cell.length_c   1.000
_cell.angle_alpha   90.00
_cell.angle_beta   90.00
_cell.angle_gamma   90.00
#
_symmetry.space_group_name_H-M   'P 1'
#
loop_
_entity.id
_entity.type
_entity.pdbx_description
1 polymer ?
#
loop_
_entity_poly.entity_id
_entity_poly.type
_entity_poly.pdbx_seq_one_letter_code
_entity_poly.pdbx_strand_id
1 'polypeptide(L)'
;MTTPPAPEQDAPRAPAVRWNDKAMATHFANVVNVQSTREQVDLFFGMNQTWNASGDGQVVVDLSNRIVLSPFAAKRLWAVLGGVLQEYEARHGALVVDR
;
A
#
# COMPACT_ATOMS: atom_id res chain seq x y z
N MET A 1 27.55 32.65 -23.55
CA MET A 1 27.02 32.48 -23.34
C MET A 1 26.55 31.59 -22.94
N THR A 2 26.24 31.19 -22.54
CA THR A 2 25.95 30.45 -22.23
C THR A 2 24.92 29.95 -22.00
N THR A 3 24.42 29.47 -22.00
CA THR A 3 23.51 29.04 -21.97
C THR A 3 23.16 28.49 -21.07
N PRO A 4 23.03 28.40 -20.65
CA PRO A 4 22.61 27.98 -19.89
C PRO A 4 21.75 27.35 -19.32
N PRO A 5 21.39 27.49 -18.54
CA PRO A 5 20.42 26.70 -17.86
C PRO A 5 19.37 26.15 -18.74
N ALA A 6 19.47 26.44 -19.94
CA ALA A 6 18.49 25.97 -20.88
C ALA A 6 18.24 24.49 -20.77
N PRO A 7 19.25 23.63 -20.58
CA PRO A 7 18.96 22.22 -20.47
C PRO A 7 18.02 21.89 -19.34
N GLU A 8 18.17 22.57 -18.25
CA GLU A 8 17.28 22.30 -17.15
C GLU A 8 15.88 22.74 -17.44
N GLN A 9 15.76 23.87 -18.09
CA GLN A 9 14.44 24.38 -18.38
C GLN A 9 13.75 23.59 -19.45
N ASP A 10 14.54 23.10 -20.40
CA ASP A 10 13.99 22.40 -21.54
C ASP A 10 13.89 20.90 -21.31
N ALA A 11 14.72 20.37 -20.44
CA ALA A 11 14.71 18.94 -20.19
C ALA A 11 13.43 18.57 -19.48
N PRO A 12 12.86 17.41 -19.81
CA PRO A 12 11.72 16.94 -19.06
C PRO A 12 12.10 16.74 -17.62
N ARG A 13 11.34 17.26 -16.75
CA ARG A 13 11.55 17.08 -15.34
C ARG A 13 10.36 16.40 -14.76
N ALA A 14 10.61 15.63 -13.71
CA ALA A 14 9.52 15.11 -12.94
C ALA A 14 8.73 16.28 -12.37
N PRO A 15 7.42 16.27 -12.51
CA PRO A 15 6.60 17.31 -11.89
C PRO A 15 6.77 17.29 -10.39
N ALA A 16 6.67 18.43 -9.78
CA ALA A 16 6.63 18.49 -8.33
C ALA A 16 5.35 17.81 -7.85
N VAL A 17 5.47 17.00 -6.81
CA VAL A 17 4.34 16.29 -6.25
C VAL A 17 3.83 17.06 -5.06
N ARG A 18 2.53 17.31 -5.07
CA ARG A 18 1.88 17.98 -3.97
C ARG A 18 0.86 17.02 -3.38
N TRP A 19 1.05 16.67 -2.12
CA TRP A 19 0.18 15.73 -1.43
C TRP A 19 -0.94 16.49 -0.76
N ASN A 20 -2.16 16.18 -1.14
CA ASN A 20 -3.34 16.84 -0.59
C ASN A 20 -4.11 15.81 0.24
N ASP A 21 -4.14 16.02 1.54
CA ASP A 21 -4.76 15.07 2.46
C ASP A 21 -6.09 15.54 3.02
N LYS A 22 -6.69 16.54 2.41
CA LYS A 22 -7.91 17.12 2.97
C LYS A 22 -9.06 16.13 3.06
N ALA A 23 -9.16 15.23 2.09
CA ALA A 23 -10.24 14.25 2.07
C ALA A 23 -9.78 12.87 2.53
N MET A 24 -8.60 12.79 3.11
CA MET A 24 -8.04 11.50 3.48
C MET A 24 -8.74 10.93 4.71
N ALA A 25 -9.11 9.65 4.63
CA ALA A 25 -9.62 8.91 5.78
C ALA A 25 -8.56 7.94 6.25
N THR A 26 -8.53 7.71 7.55
CA THR A 26 -7.54 6.82 8.16
C THR A 26 -8.27 5.65 8.81
N HIS A 27 -7.83 4.45 8.47
CA HIS A 27 -8.39 3.23 9.03
C HIS A 27 -7.26 2.32 9.46
N PHE A 28 -7.45 1.64 10.57
CA PHE A 28 -6.54 0.60 10.97
C PHE A 28 -7.03 -0.72 10.43
N ALA A 29 -6.10 -1.55 9.94
CA ALA A 29 -6.44 -2.89 9.47
C ALA A 29 -5.32 -3.83 9.86
N ASN A 30 -5.67 -5.03 10.30
CA ASN A 30 -4.69 -6.06 10.58
C ASN A 30 -4.88 -7.29 9.71
N VAL A 31 -5.83 -7.25 8.77
CA VAL A 31 -6.05 -8.32 7.83
C VAL A 31 -6.08 -7.72 6.42
N VAL A 32 -5.37 -8.35 5.52
CA VAL A 32 -5.34 -7.95 4.13
C VAL A 32 -5.60 -9.18 3.27
N ASN A 33 -6.46 -9.02 2.28
CA ASN A 33 -6.67 -10.04 1.27
C ASN A 33 -6.53 -9.40 -0.09
N VAL A 34 -6.02 -10.16 -1.05
CA VAL A 34 -5.75 -9.63 -2.38
C VAL A 34 -6.33 -10.58 -3.42
N GLN A 35 -7.05 -10.02 -4.35
CA GLN A 35 -7.57 -10.76 -5.50
C GLN A 35 -7.24 -9.97 -6.75
N SER A 36 -7.19 -10.65 -7.89
CA SER A 36 -6.86 -9.95 -9.11
C SER A 36 -7.56 -10.58 -10.30
N THR A 37 -7.82 -9.73 -11.26
CA THR A 37 -8.14 -10.13 -12.62
C THR A 37 -7.02 -9.62 -13.51
N ARG A 38 -7.19 -9.80 -14.80
CA ARG A 38 -6.19 -9.29 -15.73
C ARG A 38 -6.10 -7.76 -15.69
N GLU A 39 -7.19 -7.09 -15.36
CA GLU A 39 -7.26 -5.64 -15.46
C GLU A 39 -7.03 -4.92 -14.15
N GLN A 40 -7.17 -5.60 -13.02
CA GLN A 40 -7.13 -4.90 -11.75
C GLN A 40 -6.72 -5.82 -10.62
N VAL A 41 -6.23 -5.20 -9.58
CA VAL A 41 -5.88 -5.86 -8.33
C VAL A 41 -6.72 -5.25 -7.23
N ASP A 42 -7.44 -6.09 -6.52
CA ASP A 42 -8.33 -5.66 -5.45
C ASP A 42 -7.68 -5.96 -4.11
N LEU A 43 -7.53 -4.92 -3.30
CA LEU A 43 -7.01 -5.06 -1.95
C LEU A 43 -8.14 -4.90 -0.97
N PHE A 44 -8.32 -5.88 -0.11
CA PHE A 44 -9.34 -5.84 0.93
C PHE A 44 -8.65 -5.70 2.28
N PHE A 45 -9.14 -4.75 3.07
CA PHE A 45 -8.57 -4.48 4.38
C PHE A 45 -9.64 -4.64 5.43
N GLY A 46 -9.25 -5.18 6.58
CA GLY A 46 -10.22 -5.38 7.63
C GLY A 46 -9.57 -5.69 8.97
N MET A 47 -10.43 -6.02 9.90
CA MET A 47 -10.05 -6.35 11.26
C MET A 47 -10.46 -7.76 11.60
N ASN A 48 -9.53 -8.47 12.22
CA ASN A 48 -9.82 -9.81 12.73
C ASN A 48 -10.46 -9.67 14.09
N GLN A 49 -11.65 -10.27 14.25
CA GLN A 49 -12.44 -10.16 15.47
C GLN A 49 -12.35 -11.42 16.32
N THR A 50 -11.23 -12.12 16.27
CA THR A 50 -11.10 -13.39 16.98
C THR A 50 -11.17 -13.25 18.50
N TRP A 51 -10.94 -12.05 19.03
CA TRP A 51 -11.06 -11.85 20.47
C TRP A 51 -12.47 -12.17 20.97
N ASN A 52 -13.42 -12.22 20.06
CA ASN A 52 -14.80 -12.53 20.36
C ASN A 52 -15.23 -13.78 19.60
N ALA A 53 -14.36 -14.77 19.57
CA ALA A 53 -14.62 -15.97 18.80
C ALA A 53 -15.85 -16.69 19.32
N SER A 54 -16.69 -17.15 18.39
CA SER A 54 -17.85 -17.92 18.77
C SER A 54 -17.45 -19.36 19.03
N GLY A 55 -18.35 -20.11 19.64
CA GLY A 55 -18.09 -21.49 19.94
C GLY A 55 -17.99 -22.41 18.74
N ASP A 56 -18.36 -21.94 17.57
CA ASP A 56 -18.29 -22.76 16.35
C ASP A 56 -16.90 -22.70 15.70
N GLY A 57 -15.96 -21.96 16.28
CA GLY A 57 -14.60 -21.92 15.76
C GLY A 57 -14.40 -21.04 14.56
N GLN A 58 -15.37 -20.26 14.18
CA GLN A 58 -15.24 -19.39 13.03
C GLN A 58 -14.44 -18.16 13.37
N VAL A 59 -13.63 -17.71 12.41
CA VAL A 59 -12.91 -16.46 12.49
C VAL A 59 -13.67 -15.45 11.65
N VAL A 60 -14.06 -14.36 12.28
CA VAL A 60 -14.82 -13.31 11.61
C VAL A 60 -13.89 -12.16 11.29
N VAL A 61 -13.84 -11.79 10.04
CA VAL A 61 -13.07 -10.64 9.59
C VAL A 61 -14.04 -9.61 9.05
N ASP A 62 -14.05 -8.45 9.68
CA ASP A 62 -14.87 -7.34 9.21
C ASP A 62 -14.06 -6.53 8.23
N LEU A 63 -14.49 -6.50 6.99
CA LEU A 63 -13.83 -5.74 5.95
C LEU A 63 -14.28 -4.30 6.00
N SER A 64 -13.33 -3.39 6.06
CA SER A 64 -13.62 -1.97 6.12
C SER A 64 -13.40 -1.26 4.79
N ASN A 65 -12.50 -1.76 3.98
CA ASN A 65 -12.13 -1.05 2.77
C ASN A 65 -11.79 -2.01 1.65
N ARG A 66 -12.11 -1.59 0.46
CA ARG A 66 -11.66 -2.24 -0.75
C ARG A 66 -11.01 -1.18 -1.62
N ILE A 67 -9.76 -1.41 -1.97
CA ILE A 67 -9.02 -0.50 -2.85
C ILE A 67 -8.70 -1.27 -4.13
N VAL A 68 -9.06 -0.68 -5.25
CA VAL A 68 -8.82 -1.29 -6.54
C VAL A 68 -7.68 -0.55 -7.20
N LEU A 69 -6.66 -1.29 -7.62
CA LEU A 69 -5.49 -0.73 -8.27
C LEU A 69 -5.38 -1.30 -9.67
N SER A 70 -4.81 -0.50 -10.57
CA SER A 70 -4.35 -1.06 -11.82
C SER A 70 -3.19 -2.01 -11.52
N PRO A 71 -2.91 -2.99 -12.39
CA PRO A 71 -1.76 -3.87 -12.15
C PRO A 71 -0.45 -3.11 -12.03
N PHE A 72 -0.31 -2.00 -12.77
CA PHE A 72 0.91 -1.20 -12.69
C PHE A 72 1.05 -0.52 -11.32
N ALA A 73 -0.06 0.02 -10.81
CA ALA A 73 -0.03 0.63 -9.48
C ALA A 73 0.24 -0.42 -8.41
N ALA A 74 -0.32 -1.61 -8.56
CA ALA A 74 -0.07 -2.68 -7.61
C ALA A 74 1.39 -3.09 -7.61
N LYS A 75 2.02 -3.11 -8.77
CA LYS A 75 3.44 -3.45 -8.86
C LYS A 75 4.30 -2.40 -8.17
N ARG A 76 3.94 -1.14 -8.37
CA ARG A 76 4.65 -0.06 -7.69
C ARG A 76 4.47 -0.13 -6.18
N LEU A 77 3.26 -0.45 -5.72
CA LEU A 77 3.02 -0.63 -4.31
C LEU A 77 3.90 -1.74 -3.74
N TRP A 78 3.97 -2.87 -4.43
CA TRP A 78 4.81 -3.97 -3.99
C TRP A 78 6.27 -3.54 -3.84
N ALA A 79 6.77 -2.81 -4.82
CA ALA A 79 8.17 -2.39 -4.79
C ALA A 79 8.46 -1.42 -3.64
N VAL A 80 7.57 -0.44 -3.45
CA VAL A 80 7.76 0.55 -2.40
C VAL A 80 7.58 -0.09 -1.03
N LEU A 81 6.56 -0.92 -0.88
CA LEU A 81 6.28 -1.56 0.39
C LEU A 81 7.42 -2.50 0.79
N GLY A 82 7.96 -3.21 -0.19
CA GLY A 82 9.10 -4.08 0.08
C GLY A 82 10.28 -3.34 0.66
N GLY A 83 10.56 -2.16 0.10
CA GLY A 83 11.66 -1.35 0.60
C GLY A 83 11.43 -0.84 2.01
N VAL A 84 10.20 -0.41 2.29
CA VAL A 84 9.85 0.08 3.63
C VAL A 84 9.99 -1.05 4.65
N LEU A 85 9.49 -2.23 4.34
CA LEU A 85 9.55 -3.34 5.26
C LEU A 85 10.98 -3.83 5.47
N GLN A 86 11.78 -3.80 4.42
CA GLN A 86 13.18 -4.18 4.54
C GLN A 86 13.90 -3.26 5.51
N GLU A 87 13.65 -1.99 5.42
CA GLU A 87 14.23 -1.02 6.32
C GLU A 87 13.74 -1.21 7.74
N TYR A 88 12.45 -1.50 7.90
CA TYR A 88 11.89 -1.77 9.20
C TYR A 88 12.59 -2.98 9.84
N GLU A 89 12.75 -4.04 9.07
CA GLU A 89 13.37 -5.25 9.59
C GLU A 89 14.84 -5.05 9.94
N ALA A 90 15.52 -4.16 9.23
CA ALA A 90 16.90 -3.85 9.55
C ALA A 90 17.03 -3.18 10.91
N ARG A 91 16.01 -2.42 11.30
CA ARG A 91 16.04 -1.70 12.57
C ARG A 91 15.46 -2.49 13.73
N HIS A 92 14.46 -3.30 13.46
CA HIS A 92 13.65 -3.90 14.54
C HIS A 92 13.65 -5.41 14.51
N GLY A 93 14.33 -6.03 13.55
CA GLY A 93 14.36 -7.46 13.45
C GLY A 93 13.35 -7.99 12.46
N ALA A 94 13.57 -9.22 12.05
CA ALA A 94 12.76 -9.85 11.01
C ALA A 94 11.30 -10.00 11.46
N LEU A 95 10.40 -9.77 10.53
CA LEU A 95 8.99 -10.03 10.75
C LEU A 95 8.68 -11.43 10.26
N VAL A 96 8.11 -12.24 11.13
CA VAL A 96 7.70 -13.60 10.79
C VAL A 96 6.18 -13.58 10.67
N VAL A 97 5.69 -13.97 9.50
CA VAL A 97 4.28 -13.86 9.21
C VAL A 97 3.70 -15.24 9.02
N ASP A 98 2.58 -15.49 9.67
CA ASP A 98 1.84 -16.72 9.46
C ASP A 98 1.03 -16.65 8.19
N ARG A 99 0.82 -17.81 7.60
CA ARG A 99 0.03 -17.89 6.39
C ARG A 99 -1.16 -18.76 6.59
#